data_124dbbea9af739d56b629ee0ef468ba0
#
_entry.id   124dbbea9af739d56b629ee0ef468ba0
#
_cell.length_a   1.000
_cell.length_b   1.000
_cell.length_c   1.000
_cell.angle_alpha   90.00
_cell.angle_beta   90.00
_cell.angle_gamma   90.00
#
_symmetry.space_group_name_H-M   'P 1'
#
loop_
_entity.id
_entity.type
_entity.pdbx_description
1 polymer ?
#
loop_
_entity_poly.entity_id
_entity_poly.type
_entity_poly.pdbx_seq_one_letter_code
_entity_poly.pdbx_strand_id
1 'polypeptide(L)' 'MPYVDGFVLAVPKDKIEAYKALARKACAVWMEHGALDYVECVGDDVPYGELTSFPRAVIAKEDEVVVFS' A
#
# COMPACT_ATOMS: atom_id res chain seq x y z
N MET A 1 -12.51 6.56 19.99
CA MET A 1 -12.50 6.61 18.55
C MET A 1 -11.28 5.85 18.02
N PRO A 2 -11.44 4.93 17.07
CA PRO A 2 -10.27 4.24 16.52
C PRO A 2 -9.35 5.20 15.76
N TYR A 3 -8.07 4.94 15.84
CA TYR A 3 -7.04 5.72 15.18
C TYR A 3 -6.39 4.87 14.09
N VAL A 4 -6.29 5.42 12.87
CA VAL A 4 -5.74 4.71 11.72
C VAL A 4 -4.72 5.59 11.01
N ASP A 5 -3.54 5.06 10.76
CA ASP A 5 -2.57 5.63 9.82
C ASP A 5 -2.67 4.87 8.50
N GLY A 6 -2.89 5.59 7.41
CA GLY A 6 -3.00 4.98 6.09
C GLY A 6 -1.96 5.55 5.14
N PHE A 7 -1.39 4.68 4.31
CA PHE A 7 -0.40 5.05 3.32
C PHE A 7 -0.77 4.50 1.95
N VAL A 8 -0.58 5.30 0.91
CA VAL A 8 -0.81 4.89 -0.48
C VAL A 8 0.49 5.04 -1.23
N LEU A 9 0.90 4.01 -1.97
CA LEU A 9 2.13 4.06 -2.73
C LEU A 9 2.02 3.24 -4.01
N ALA A 10 2.91 3.53 -4.97
CA ALA A 10 3.00 2.80 -6.22
C ALA A 10 4.19 1.85 -6.15
N VAL A 11 3.98 0.59 -6.51
CA VAL A 11 5.01 -0.44 -6.46
C VAL A 11 5.12 -1.09 -7.82
N PRO A 12 6.33 -1.20 -8.42
CA PRO A 12 6.49 -1.94 -9.66
C PRO A 12 5.99 -3.38 -9.52
N LYS A 13 5.24 -3.85 -10.52
CA LYS A 13 4.60 -5.17 -10.46
C LYS A 13 5.60 -6.31 -10.27
N ASP A 14 6.78 -6.19 -10.85
CA ASP A 14 7.85 -7.18 -10.73
C ASP A 14 8.55 -7.16 -9.37
N LYS A 15 8.23 -6.19 -8.51
CA LYS A 15 8.83 -6.05 -7.18
C LYS A 15 7.85 -6.28 -6.04
N ILE A 16 6.66 -6.76 -6.34
CA ILE A 16 5.63 -6.99 -5.32
C ILE A 16 6.07 -8.00 -4.26
N GLU A 17 6.77 -9.06 -4.65
CA GLU A 17 7.23 -10.06 -3.68
C GLU A 17 8.29 -9.48 -2.73
N ALA A 18 9.19 -8.63 -3.25
CA ALA A 18 10.16 -7.93 -2.41
C ALA A 18 9.45 -6.95 -1.46
N TYR A 19 8.43 -6.25 -1.96
CA TYR A 19 7.62 -5.37 -1.14
C TYR A 19 6.90 -6.12 -0.02
N LYS A 20 6.33 -7.29 -0.33
CA LYS A 20 5.66 -8.12 0.69
C LYS A 20 6.62 -8.54 1.80
N ALA A 21 7.84 -8.89 1.45
CA ALA A 21 8.86 -9.25 2.44
C ALA A 21 9.20 -8.06 3.35
N LEU A 22 9.33 -6.86 2.76
CA LEU A 22 9.57 -5.64 3.52
C LEU A 22 8.37 -5.31 4.42
N ALA A 23 7.15 -5.47 3.91
CA ALA A 23 5.93 -5.21 4.66
C ALA A 23 5.79 -6.15 5.87
N ARG A 24 6.18 -7.41 5.75
CA ARG A 24 6.19 -8.35 6.88
C ARG A 24 7.12 -7.87 7.99
N LYS A 25 8.29 -7.36 7.65
CA LYS A 25 9.24 -6.79 8.63
C LYS A 25 8.66 -5.53 9.27
N ALA A 26 8.07 -4.65 8.49
CA ALA A 26 7.43 -3.44 8.99
C ALA A 26 6.27 -3.79 9.93
N CYS A 27 5.46 -4.77 9.59
CA CYS A 27 4.36 -5.25 10.43
C CYS A 27 4.87 -5.69 11.80
N ALA A 28 5.94 -6.48 11.84
CA ALA A 28 6.52 -6.93 13.10
C ALA A 28 6.96 -5.75 13.97
N VAL A 29 7.61 -4.74 13.36
CA VAL A 29 8.06 -3.55 14.08
C VAL A 29 6.87 -2.74 14.60
N TRP A 30 5.85 -2.50 13.77
CA TRP A 30 4.65 -1.78 14.19
C TRP A 30 3.94 -2.48 15.35
N MET A 31 3.79 -3.80 15.26
CA MET A 31 3.12 -4.58 16.31
C MET A 31 3.91 -4.57 17.63
N GLU A 32 5.24 -4.61 17.55
CA GLU A 32 6.11 -4.48 18.74
C GLU A 32 5.93 -3.13 19.44
N HIS A 33 5.63 -2.08 18.68
CA HIS A 33 5.46 -0.73 19.22
C HIS A 33 4.00 -0.40 19.58
N GLY A 34 3.15 -1.41 19.69
CA GLY A 34 1.81 -1.25 20.22
C GLY A 34 0.69 -1.11 19.21
N ALA A 35 0.95 -1.32 17.93
CA ALA A 35 -0.13 -1.34 16.94
C ALA A 35 -1.08 -2.49 17.24
N LEU A 36 -2.37 -2.22 17.09
CA LEU A 36 -3.41 -3.23 17.34
C LEU A 36 -3.64 -4.11 16.13
N ASP A 37 -3.44 -3.55 14.93
CA ASP A 37 -3.61 -4.27 13.68
C ASP A 37 -2.76 -3.63 12.59
N TYR A 38 -2.43 -4.41 11.56
CA TYR A 38 -1.62 -3.95 10.43
C TYR A 38 -2.04 -4.71 9.19
N VAL A 39 -2.47 -3.99 8.15
CA VAL A 39 -3.00 -4.59 6.92
C VAL A 39 -2.35 -3.94 5.70
N GLU A 40 -1.94 -4.75 4.74
CA GLU A 40 -1.47 -4.31 3.43
C GLU A 40 -2.46 -4.77 2.36
N CYS A 41 -2.87 -3.85 1.48
CA CYS A 41 -3.81 -4.14 0.42
C CYS A 41 -3.20 -3.80 -0.93
N VAL A 42 -3.11 -4.78 -1.82
CA VAL A 42 -2.65 -4.57 -3.20
C VAL A 42 -3.86 -4.28 -4.07
N GLY A 43 -3.77 -3.25 -4.92
CA GLY A 43 -4.86 -2.89 -5.82
C GLY A 43 -5.18 -4.02 -6.79
N ASP A 44 -6.46 -4.32 -6.94
CA ASP A 44 -6.95 -5.34 -7.85
C ASP A 44 -7.66 -4.70 -9.04
N ASP A 45 -8.77 -4.02 -8.81
CA ASP A 45 -9.49 -3.27 -9.84
C ASP A 45 -9.54 -1.81 -9.43
N VAL A 46 -8.51 -1.06 -9.83
CA VAL A 46 -8.36 0.34 -9.43
C VAL A 46 -8.33 1.21 -10.70
N PRO A 47 -9.48 1.78 -11.09
CA PRO A 47 -9.53 2.61 -12.29
C PRO A 47 -8.72 3.89 -12.13
N TYR A 48 -8.15 4.36 -13.26
CA TYR A 48 -7.40 5.61 -13.26
C TYR A 48 -8.31 6.82 -13.00
N GLY A 49 -9.59 6.72 -13.39
CA GLY A 49 -10.58 7.77 -13.13
C GLY A 49 -10.40 9.00 -14.00
N GLU A 50 -11.26 10.00 -13.78
CA GLU A 50 -11.24 11.23 -14.56
C GLU A 50 -10.64 12.40 -13.79
N LEU A 51 -11.12 12.67 -12.58
CA LEU A 51 -10.61 13.76 -11.75
C LEU A 51 -9.40 13.34 -10.92
N THR A 52 -9.58 12.29 -10.13
CA THR A 52 -8.52 11.72 -9.32
C THR A 52 -8.81 10.26 -9.02
N SER A 53 -7.81 9.55 -8.52
CA SER A 53 -7.90 8.15 -8.13
C SER A 53 -6.67 7.80 -7.31
N PHE A 54 -6.60 6.60 -6.77
CA PHE A 54 -5.39 6.14 -6.11
C PHE A 54 -4.18 6.13 -7.07
N PRO A 55 -4.29 5.62 -8.32
CA PRO A 55 -3.15 5.71 -9.24
C PRO A 55 -2.71 7.15 -9.54
N ARG A 56 -3.64 8.09 -9.69
CA ARG A 56 -3.31 9.50 -9.92
C ARG A 56 -2.64 10.13 -8.70
N ALA A 57 -3.11 9.80 -7.50
CA ALA A 57 -2.59 10.36 -6.26
C ALA A 57 -1.11 10.03 -6.05
N VAL A 58 -0.66 8.86 -6.49
CA VAL A 58 0.74 8.41 -6.33
C VAL A 58 1.52 8.47 -7.64
N ILE A 59 0.94 9.03 -8.70
CA ILE A 59 1.56 9.15 -10.03
C ILE A 59 2.08 7.77 -10.50
N ALA A 60 1.22 6.76 -10.41
CA ALA A 60 1.57 5.39 -10.74
C ALA A 60 1.82 5.24 -12.24
N LYS A 61 2.88 4.49 -12.58
CA LYS A 61 3.22 4.13 -13.97
C LYS A 61 2.45 2.88 -14.38
N GLU A 62 2.47 2.57 -15.69
CA GLU A 62 1.76 1.42 -16.23
C GLU A 62 2.20 0.08 -15.63
N ASP A 63 3.48 -0.03 -15.28
CA ASP A 63 4.07 -1.24 -14.70
C ASP A 63 4.01 -1.26 -13.17
N GLU A 64 3.32 -0.32 -12.58
CA GLU A 64 3.17 -0.20 -11.13
C GLU A 64 1.75 -0.54 -10.69
N VAL A 65 1.62 -1.03 -9.48
CA VAL A 65 0.35 -1.30 -8.82
C VAL A 65 0.26 -0.45 -7.56
N VAL A 66 -0.97 -0.04 -7.23
CA VAL A 66 -1.22 0.74 -6.02
C VAL A 66 -1.30 -0.20 -4.82
N VAL A 67 -0.65 0.20 -3.75
CA VAL A 67 -0.74 -0.50 -2.45
C VAL A 67 -1.27 0.49 -1.43
N PHE A 68 -2.21 0.04 -0.61
CA PHE A 68 -2.71 0.79 0.54
C PHE A 68 -2.39 -0.01 1.80
N SER A 69 -1.73 0.64 2.74
CA SER A 69 -1.39 0.01 4.02
C SER A 69 -1.84 0.83 5.22
#